data_e77bf0804cab3e1fb557fdd5b767cb28
#
_entry.id   e77bf0804cab3e1fb557fdd5b767cb28
#
_cell.length_a   1.000
_cell.length_b   1.000
_cell.length_c   1.000
_cell.angle_alpha   90.00
_cell.angle_beta   90.00
_cell.angle_gamma   90.00
#
_symmetry.space_group_name_H-M   'P 1'
#
loop_
_entity.id
_entity.type
_entity.pdbx_description
1 polymer ?
#
loop_
_entity_poly.entity_id
_entity_poly.type
_entity_poly.pdbx_seq_one_letter_code
_entity_poly.pdbx_strand_id
1 'polypeptide(L)'
;MIFDQFHIGNFVIFLNKDKMKKLESLYPTKAPSTKDMNIFEKELFKKSVETTSGNGSVKYSTSGNVFLDDYAAISNYREPRELDDIFCTMQKLCNENVLIALRLTAFIRMITRAPFFKDQTLGVHRGQGLKHEYIGRMYFFAKNYPKIFKRNLDVFIAIGSWNDLFEILRTDLYYNGKKRKSNFLFKTIIDYIIAKTYDKNQVELIKKYLPQIKPASKCSTIRNQANSIIAKIIATRLFPSEDKKTSYASYRRFKSSGTAHIWEQKISQGKFNELDFSLIAGRALAKLINSKFLQNHDLEDAYYEWIAKQPVAKFTGYPFELFAPFDRVYLQYNYLQNSENFKPYQIETLNKQFEGLIETAKKDMNRETSFICCIDTSGSMTAQANGLKVSSLTVARSMALYFSKLLTGKFANTFLEFDRQCNFNVWQGQTAYQNWVQTPISGWCRDTNFMSVADKFVELKQKGYDESEFPTGIICISDGEFNRYSHDKSVFESFLDAFRPWFSKEFVDNFKLVLSDCPNKYYRGDLRPKFESLADRPNFYYMSGLDPAGIAFLTGTKYSPSVPKTAEELFEAALDQELIKAIK
;
A
#
# COMPACT_ATOMS: atom_id res chain seq x y z
N MET A 1 -31.01 22.64 -14.73
CA MET A 1 -29.73 22.37 -14.05
C MET A 1 -28.77 23.49 -14.41
N ILE A 2 -28.45 24.35 -13.46
CA ILE A 2 -27.54 25.50 -13.66
C ILE A 2 -26.14 24.98 -13.33
N PHE A 3 -25.26 24.93 -14.31
CA PHE A 3 -23.85 24.62 -14.12
C PHE A 3 -23.07 25.91 -14.06
N ASP A 4 -22.26 26.11 -13.03
CA ASP A 4 -21.29 27.19 -13.02
C ASP A 4 -20.02 26.80 -13.77
N GLN A 5 -19.54 27.73 -14.55
CA GLN A 5 -18.34 27.61 -15.37
C GLN A 5 -17.15 28.19 -14.58
N PHE A 6 -16.21 27.30 -14.18
CA PHE A 6 -14.97 27.75 -13.55
C PHE A 6 -13.83 27.69 -14.56
N HIS A 7 -13.15 28.83 -14.73
CA HIS A 7 -11.93 28.90 -15.53
C HIS A 7 -10.71 28.72 -14.64
N ILE A 8 -10.00 27.62 -14.86
CA ILE A 8 -8.65 27.41 -14.30
C ILE A 8 -7.70 27.30 -15.49
N GLY A 9 -7.06 28.42 -15.84
CA GLY A 9 -6.31 28.51 -17.07
C GLY A 9 -7.24 28.41 -18.31
N ASN A 10 -6.84 27.72 -19.35
CA ASN A 10 -7.62 27.54 -20.58
C ASN A 10 -8.65 26.41 -20.56
N PHE A 11 -9.06 25.90 -19.38
CA PHE A 11 -10.00 24.79 -19.28
C PHE A 11 -11.26 25.14 -18.48
N VAL A 12 -12.40 24.70 -19.01
CA VAL A 12 -13.71 24.81 -18.37
C VAL A 12 -14.08 23.47 -17.78
N ILE A 13 -14.21 23.39 -16.45
CA ILE A 13 -14.67 22.21 -15.73
C ILE A 13 -16.12 22.47 -15.28
N PHE A 14 -17.05 21.60 -15.68
CA PHE A 14 -18.44 21.63 -15.24
C PHE A 14 -18.59 20.70 -14.04
N LEU A 15 -18.79 21.24 -12.85
CA LEU A 15 -19.13 20.52 -11.63
C LEU A 15 -20.54 20.90 -11.16
N ASN A 16 -21.23 19.94 -10.56
CA ASN A 16 -22.56 20.19 -10.00
C ASN A 16 -22.41 21.02 -8.70
N LYS A 17 -23.07 22.19 -8.66
CA LYS A 17 -23.03 23.16 -7.54
C LYS A 17 -23.31 22.54 -6.17
N ASP A 18 -24.23 21.58 -6.09
CA ASP A 18 -24.63 20.97 -4.82
C ASP A 18 -23.55 20.03 -4.26
N LYS A 19 -22.82 19.34 -5.15
CA LYS A 19 -21.63 18.54 -4.77
C LYS A 19 -20.46 19.43 -4.36
N MET A 20 -20.27 20.57 -5.03
CA MET A 20 -19.22 21.54 -4.67
C MET A 20 -19.43 22.13 -3.27
N LYS A 21 -20.64 22.60 -2.93
CA LYS A 21 -20.97 23.11 -1.59
C LYS A 21 -20.77 22.07 -0.49
N LYS A 22 -21.12 20.82 -0.76
CA LYS A 22 -20.90 19.71 0.17
C LYS A 22 -19.42 19.39 0.34
N LEU A 23 -18.60 19.57 -0.70
CA LEU A 23 -17.15 19.38 -0.66
C LEU A 23 -16.44 20.55 0.04
N GLU A 24 -16.85 21.79 -0.21
CA GLU A 24 -16.32 22.96 0.49
C GLU A 24 -16.60 22.92 2.00
N SER A 25 -17.73 22.34 2.42
CA SER A 25 -18.07 22.17 3.84
C SER A 25 -17.27 21.03 4.52
N LEU A 26 -16.73 20.09 3.74
CA LEU A 26 -15.99 18.94 4.26
C LEU A 26 -14.48 19.18 4.36
N TYR A 27 -13.96 20.20 3.68
CA TYR A 27 -12.53 20.48 3.62
C TYR A 27 -12.25 21.97 3.63
N PRO A 28 -11.50 22.52 4.57
CA PRO A 28 -11.00 23.88 4.48
C PRO A 28 -10.16 24.06 3.20
N THR A 29 -10.39 25.14 2.48
CA THR A 29 -9.83 25.40 1.14
C THR A 29 -8.32 25.62 1.10
N LYS A 30 -7.67 25.81 2.23
CA LYS A 30 -6.21 25.79 2.44
C LYS A 30 -5.93 25.38 3.88
N ALA A 31 -5.22 24.28 4.07
CA ALA A 31 -4.51 24.07 5.31
C ALA A 31 -3.24 24.92 5.25
N PRO A 32 -3.03 25.89 6.14
CA PRO A 32 -1.80 26.65 6.14
C PRO A 32 -0.63 25.73 6.48
N SER A 33 0.52 25.90 5.80
CA SER A 33 1.75 25.23 6.18
C SER A 33 2.15 25.69 7.60
N THR A 34 2.36 24.75 8.50
CA THR A 34 2.79 25.07 9.87
C THR A 34 4.24 25.57 9.93
N LYS A 35 5.03 25.38 8.86
CA LYS A 35 6.46 25.78 8.81
C LYS A 35 6.67 27.28 9.06
N ASP A 36 5.82 28.10 8.47
CA ASP A 36 5.97 29.55 8.50
C ASP A 36 5.20 30.23 9.66
N MET A 37 4.51 29.45 10.48
CA MET A 37 3.74 29.94 11.63
C MET A 37 4.64 30.22 12.82
N ASN A 38 4.40 31.34 13.53
CA ASN A 38 4.97 31.58 14.83
C ASN A 38 4.34 30.67 15.92
N ILE A 39 4.91 30.67 17.13
CA ILE A 39 4.50 29.76 18.20
C ILE A 39 3.02 29.93 18.60
N PHE A 40 2.50 31.17 18.61
CA PHE A 40 1.10 31.44 18.95
C PHE A 40 0.14 31.03 17.85
N GLU A 41 0.54 31.21 16.60
CA GLU A 41 -0.21 30.75 15.44
C GLU A 41 -0.27 29.23 15.38
N LYS A 42 0.82 28.53 15.72
CA LYS A 42 0.85 27.06 15.81
C LYS A 42 -0.08 26.54 16.90
N GLU A 43 -0.11 27.14 18.07
CA GLU A 43 -1.01 26.76 19.16
C GLU A 43 -2.49 27.04 18.79
N LEU A 44 -2.77 28.18 18.15
CA LEU A 44 -4.11 28.49 17.68
C LEU A 44 -4.56 27.51 16.59
N PHE A 45 -3.69 27.19 15.64
CA PHE A 45 -3.94 26.19 14.60
C PHE A 45 -4.18 24.82 15.21
N LYS A 46 -3.33 24.38 16.15
CA LYS A 46 -3.49 23.13 16.89
C LYS A 46 -4.91 23.03 17.48
N LYS A 47 -5.37 24.03 18.22
CA LYS A 47 -6.71 24.07 18.79
C LYS A 47 -7.82 24.05 17.75
N SER A 48 -7.62 24.71 16.61
CA SER A 48 -8.64 24.78 15.55
C SER A 48 -8.83 23.45 14.80
N VAL A 49 -7.81 22.57 14.81
CA VAL A 49 -7.85 21.27 14.14
C VAL A 49 -7.99 20.09 15.11
N GLU A 50 -8.10 20.34 16.42
CA GLU A 50 -8.34 19.30 17.41
C GLU A 50 -9.65 18.55 17.14
N THR A 51 -9.59 17.23 17.28
CA THR A 51 -10.70 16.29 17.14
C THR A 51 -10.52 15.17 18.16
N THR A 52 -11.33 14.14 18.11
CA THR A 52 -11.19 12.99 19.00
C THR A 52 -11.27 11.67 18.26
N SER A 53 -10.65 10.62 18.82
CA SER A 53 -10.89 9.22 18.43
C SER A 53 -12.32 8.80 18.84
N GLY A 54 -12.77 7.64 18.39
CA GLY A 54 -14.01 7.03 18.88
C GLY A 54 -14.02 6.82 20.39
N ASN A 55 -12.87 6.53 20.99
CA ASN A 55 -12.68 6.36 22.44
C ASN A 55 -12.31 7.68 23.17
N GLY A 56 -12.43 8.82 22.49
CA GLY A 56 -12.31 10.15 23.07
C GLY A 56 -10.88 10.68 23.26
N SER A 57 -9.84 9.98 22.79
CA SER A 57 -8.47 10.49 22.79
C SER A 57 -8.35 11.72 21.87
N VAL A 58 -7.58 12.72 22.29
CA VAL A 58 -7.29 13.92 21.50
C VAL A 58 -6.47 13.55 20.27
N LYS A 59 -6.89 14.07 19.13
CA LYS A 59 -6.24 13.90 17.82
C LYS A 59 -6.35 15.17 16.99
N TYR A 60 -5.75 15.17 15.81
CA TYR A 60 -5.81 16.29 14.87
C TYR A 60 -6.48 15.86 13.57
N SER A 61 -7.39 16.67 13.05
CA SER A 61 -8.11 16.42 11.78
C SER A 61 -7.26 16.69 10.54
N THR A 62 -6.10 17.29 10.69
CA THR A 62 -5.07 17.51 9.66
C THR A 62 -3.69 17.54 10.32
N SER A 63 -2.68 17.11 9.59
CA SER A 63 -1.28 17.25 10.00
C SER A 63 -0.74 18.68 9.78
N GLY A 64 -1.47 19.55 9.07
CA GLY A 64 -1.00 20.84 8.57
C GLY A 64 -0.22 20.77 7.26
N ASN A 65 -0.12 19.57 6.65
CA ASN A 65 0.50 19.36 5.35
C ASN A 65 -0.45 18.49 4.48
N VAL A 66 -0.97 19.06 3.40
CA VAL A 66 -1.98 18.38 2.56
C VAL A 66 -1.48 17.10 1.90
N PHE A 67 -0.17 17.00 1.64
CA PHE A 67 0.42 15.79 1.08
C PHE A 67 0.56 14.70 2.12
N LEU A 68 0.91 15.04 3.36
CA LEU A 68 0.97 14.10 4.47
C LEU A 68 -0.45 13.63 4.86
N ASP A 69 -1.44 14.52 4.80
CA ASP A 69 -2.84 14.17 5.02
C ASP A 69 -3.33 13.15 4.00
N ASP A 70 -3.01 13.35 2.71
CA ASP A 70 -3.33 12.37 1.67
C ASP A 70 -2.52 11.08 1.81
N TYR A 71 -1.25 11.18 2.17
CA TYR A 71 -0.39 10.02 2.44
C TYR A 71 -0.95 9.17 3.59
N ALA A 72 -1.36 9.78 4.69
CA ALA A 72 -1.98 9.08 5.82
C ALA A 72 -3.33 8.46 5.46
N ALA A 73 -4.09 9.06 4.55
CA ALA A 73 -5.37 8.53 4.08
C ALA A 73 -5.25 7.29 3.16
N ILE A 74 -4.04 6.93 2.71
CA ILE A 74 -3.85 5.81 1.76
C ILE A 74 -4.39 4.49 2.29
N SER A 75 -4.30 4.22 3.59
CA SER A 75 -4.88 3.03 4.22
C SER A 75 -6.39 2.89 3.94
N ASN A 76 -7.11 4.00 3.85
CA ASN A 76 -8.53 4.05 3.55
C ASN A 76 -8.85 3.90 2.05
N TYR A 77 -7.88 4.13 1.15
CA TYR A 77 -8.08 4.06 -0.31
C TYR A 77 -8.05 2.64 -0.88
N ARG A 78 -7.98 1.63 -0.05
CA ARG A 78 -8.09 0.23 -0.49
C ARG A 78 -9.49 -0.12 -0.96
N GLU A 79 -10.53 0.47 -0.41
CA GLU A 79 -11.84 0.47 -1.03
C GLU A 79 -11.85 1.41 -2.25
N PRO A 80 -12.41 0.97 -3.38
CA PRO A 80 -12.52 1.82 -4.57
C PRO A 80 -13.31 3.09 -4.26
N ARG A 81 -12.69 4.23 -4.54
CA ARG A 81 -13.33 5.55 -4.41
C ARG A 81 -14.01 5.94 -5.71
N GLU A 82 -15.03 6.79 -5.62
CA GLU A 82 -15.63 7.42 -6.79
C GLU A 82 -14.61 8.35 -7.47
N LEU A 83 -14.67 8.44 -8.81
CA LEU A 83 -13.72 9.27 -9.56
C LEU A 83 -13.81 10.75 -9.20
N ASP A 84 -15.00 11.25 -8.87
CA ASP A 84 -15.19 12.64 -8.47
C ASP A 84 -14.45 12.95 -7.17
N ASP A 85 -14.45 12.02 -6.20
CA ASP A 85 -13.72 12.17 -4.94
C ASP A 85 -12.20 12.16 -5.17
N ILE A 86 -11.72 11.27 -6.06
CA ILE A 86 -10.31 11.23 -6.46
C ILE A 86 -9.93 12.55 -7.13
N PHE A 87 -10.77 13.08 -8.03
CA PHE A 87 -10.52 14.33 -8.74
C PHE A 87 -10.46 15.53 -7.79
N CYS A 88 -11.33 15.59 -6.78
CA CYS A 88 -11.29 16.61 -5.74
C CYS A 88 -10.00 16.56 -4.93
N THR A 89 -9.57 15.36 -4.53
CA THR A 89 -8.28 15.16 -3.84
C THR A 89 -7.13 15.66 -4.73
N MET A 90 -7.08 15.22 -5.98
CA MET A 90 -6.02 15.58 -6.91
C MET A 90 -5.99 17.07 -7.22
N GLN A 91 -7.14 17.73 -7.30
CA GLN A 91 -7.20 19.18 -7.51
C GLN A 91 -6.54 19.94 -6.36
N LYS A 92 -6.78 19.53 -5.09
CA LYS A 92 -6.15 20.13 -3.92
C LYS A 92 -4.64 19.95 -3.95
N LEU A 93 -4.16 18.70 -4.14
CA LEU A 93 -2.75 18.40 -4.19
C LEU A 93 -2.04 19.15 -5.33
N CYS A 94 -2.63 19.22 -6.51
CA CYS A 94 -2.05 19.89 -7.66
C CYS A 94 -2.06 21.42 -7.52
N ASN A 95 -2.99 21.99 -6.77
CA ASN A 95 -2.99 23.43 -6.48
C ASN A 95 -1.78 23.82 -5.61
N GLU A 96 -1.32 22.91 -4.73
CA GLU A 96 -0.11 23.13 -3.94
C GLU A 96 1.16 22.81 -4.76
N ASN A 97 1.27 21.59 -5.29
CA ASN A 97 2.42 21.21 -6.11
C ASN A 97 2.11 20.02 -7.02
N VAL A 98 2.05 20.26 -8.33
CA VAL A 98 1.73 19.26 -9.36
C VAL A 98 2.77 18.13 -9.38
N LEU A 99 4.05 18.44 -9.20
CA LEU A 99 5.12 17.44 -9.25
C LEU A 99 5.08 16.50 -8.04
N ILE A 100 4.89 17.04 -6.84
CA ILE A 100 4.76 16.25 -5.61
C ILE A 100 3.49 15.38 -5.69
N ALA A 101 2.37 15.92 -6.15
CA ALA A 101 1.12 15.18 -6.36
C ALA A 101 1.32 13.99 -7.32
N LEU A 102 2.10 14.18 -8.39
CA LEU A 102 2.39 13.12 -9.35
C LEU A 102 3.35 12.06 -8.76
N ARG A 103 4.35 12.48 -8.01
CA ARG A 103 5.29 11.58 -7.31
C ARG A 103 4.57 10.75 -6.24
N LEU A 104 3.69 11.36 -5.44
CA LEU A 104 2.84 10.66 -4.48
C LEU A 104 1.93 9.64 -5.19
N THR A 105 1.34 10.01 -6.33
CA THR A 105 0.55 9.09 -7.15
C THR A 105 1.38 7.89 -7.61
N ALA A 106 2.63 8.09 -7.98
CA ALA A 106 3.56 7.02 -8.34
C ALA A 106 3.87 6.10 -7.14
N PHE A 107 4.14 6.68 -5.97
CA PHE A 107 4.36 5.95 -4.72
C PHE A 107 3.16 5.06 -4.35
N ILE A 108 1.95 5.59 -4.48
CA ILE A 108 0.70 4.84 -4.26
C ILE A 108 0.63 3.58 -5.14
N ARG A 109 1.15 3.62 -6.37
CA ARG A 109 1.13 2.49 -7.32
C ARG A 109 2.22 1.46 -7.08
N MET A 110 3.41 1.91 -6.72
CA MET A 110 4.55 1.02 -6.54
C MET A 110 4.25 -0.06 -5.51
N ILE A 111 4.89 -1.20 -5.66
CA ILE A 111 4.92 -2.27 -4.66
C ILE A 111 6.37 -2.52 -4.27
N THR A 112 6.62 -2.92 -3.04
CA THR A 112 7.95 -3.27 -2.56
C THR A 112 8.48 -4.45 -3.37
N ARG A 113 9.57 -4.23 -4.10
CA ARG A 113 10.21 -5.23 -4.95
C ARG A 113 11.66 -4.90 -5.24
N ALA A 114 12.47 -5.91 -5.49
CA ALA A 114 13.80 -5.73 -6.04
C ALA A 114 13.73 -5.03 -7.41
N PRO A 115 14.78 -4.28 -7.81
CA PRO A 115 14.80 -3.54 -9.06
C PRO A 115 14.54 -4.45 -10.26
N PHE A 116 13.70 -3.98 -11.17
CA PHE A 116 13.28 -4.73 -12.36
C PHE A 116 14.34 -4.66 -13.48
N PHE A 117 15.24 -3.68 -13.40
CA PHE A 117 16.28 -3.47 -14.39
C PHE A 117 17.56 -4.23 -14.02
N LYS A 118 18.32 -4.66 -15.03
CA LYS A 118 19.63 -5.30 -14.84
C LYS A 118 20.65 -4.38 -14.16
N ASP A 119 20.36 -3.10 -14.06
CA ASP A 119 21.17 -2.14 -13.34
C ASP A 119 20.95 -2.31 -11.84
N GLN A 120 21.89 -3.02 -11.20
CA GLN A 120 21.90 -3.30 -9.76
C GLN A 120 22.14 -2.05 -8.89
N THR A 121 22.32 -0.87 -9.51
CA THR A 121 22.54 0.40 -8.80
C THR A 121 21.24 0.97 -8.22
N LEU A 122 20.07 0.52 -8.71
CA LEU A 122 18.79 0.95 -8.19
C LEU A 122 18.38 0.08 -7.01
N GLY A 123 18.14 0.72 -5.86
CA GLY A 123 17.68 0.09 -4.63
C GLY A 123 16.30 -0.58 -4.72
N VAL A 124 15.86 -1.16 -3.64
CA VAL A 124 14.52 -1.74 -3.54
C VAL A 124 13.47 -0.65 -3.70
N HIS A 125 12.60 -0.79 -4.70
CA HIS A 125 11.46 0.10 -4.85
C HIS A 125 10.40 -0.20 -3.80
N ARG A 126 9.86 0.84 -3.17
CA ARG A 126 8.86 0.74 -2.11
C ARG A 126 7.66 1.61 -2.41
N GLY A 127 6.47 1.10 -2.11
CA GLY A 127 5.22 1.82 -2.30
C GLY A 127 4.01 1.05 -1.78
N GLN A 128 2.81 1.51 -2.10
CA GLN A 128 1.57 1.06 -1.48
C GLN A 128 0.77 0.03 -2.29
N GLY A 129 1.07 -0.15 -3.56
CA GLY A 129 0.43 -1.15 -4.44
C GLY A 129 -1.06 -0.92 -4.74
N LEU A 130 -1.57 0.29 -4.54
CA LEU A 130 -2.99 0.63 -4.72
C LEU A 130 -3.30 0.97 -6.18
N LYS A 131 -3.63 -0.05 -6.94
CA LYS A 131 -3.88 0.09 -8.37
C LYS A 131 -5.10 0.94 -8.70
N HIS A 132 -6.20 0.78 -7.97
CA HIS A 132 -7.45 1.50 -8.25
C HIS A 132 -7.29 3.01 -8.10
N GLU A 133 -6.79 3.43 -6.96
CA GLU A 133 -6.52 4.84 -6.65
C GLU A 133 -5.56 5.45 -7.67
N TYR A 134 -4.48 4.73 -7.99
CA TYR A 134 -3.52 5.14 -9.02
C TYR A 134 -4.19 5.38 -10.38
N ILE A 135 -5.03 4.47 -10.86
CA ILE A 135 -5.71 4.61 -12.16
C ILE A 135 -6.58 5.86 -12.19
N GLY A 136 -7.35 6.13 -11.13
CA GLY A 136 -8.16 7.33 -11.02
C GLY A 136 -7.33 8.62 -11.05
N ARG A 137 -6.22 8.66 -10.28
CA ARG A 137 -5.28 9.78 -10.25
C ARG A 137 -4.58 9.99 -11.59
N MET A 138 -4.12 8.92 -12.23
CA MET A 138 -3.49 9.00 -13.56
C MET A 138 -4.48 9.45 -14.63
N TYR A 139 -5.75 9.06 -14.52
CA TYR A 139 -6.80 9.55 -15.41
C TYR A 139 -7.03 11.05 -15.22
N PHE A 140 -6.98 11.57 -13.99
CA PHE A 140 -6.98 13.00 -13.69
C PHE A 140 -5.81 13.72 -14.39
N PHE A 141 -4.57 13.21 -14.25
CA PHE A 141 -3.40 13.80 -14.91
C PHE A 141 -3.51 13.75 -16.44
N ALA A 142 -3.98 12.66 -17.00
CA ALA A 142 -4.17 12.52 -18.44
C ALA A 142 -5.15 13.53 -19.01
N LYS A 143 -6.15 13.94 -18.21
CA LYS A 143 -7.15 14.96 -18.59
C LYS A 143 -6.68 16.38 -18.36
N ASN A 144 -6.13 16.67 -17.19
CA ASN A 144 -5.87 18.05 -16.76
C ASN A 144 -4.42 18.49 -17.05
N TYR A 145 -3.48 17.54 -17.14
CA TYR A 145 -2.05 17.77 -17.38
C TYR A 145 -1.50 16.87 -18.51
N PRO A 146 -2.09 16.88 -19.72
CA PRO A 146 -1.79 15.90 -20.78
C PRO A 146 -0.33 15.93 -21.25
N LYS A 147 0.34 17.07 -21.21
CA LYS A 147 1.76 17.20 -21.57
C LYS A 147 2.66 16.48 -20.55
N ILE A 148 2.40 16.69 -19.25
CA ILE A 148 3.11 16.02 -18.15
C ILE A 148 2.85 14.52 -18.21
N PHE A 149 1.59 14.10 -18.39
CA PHE A 149 1.23 12.69 -18.54
C PHE A 149 2.01 12.02 -19.69
N LYS A 150 1.99 12.62 -20.89
CA LYS A 150 2.70 12.09 -22.06
C LYS A 150 4.21 11.96 -21.83
N ARG A 151 4.83 12.95 -21.22
CA ARG A 151 6.27 13.00 -20.94
C ARG A 151 6.75 11.87 -20.04
N ASN A 152 5.91 11.41 -19.12
CA ASN A 152 6.26 10.44 -18.08
C ASN A 152 5.79 9.00 -18.37
N LEU A 153 5.27 8.68 -19.57
CA LEU A 153 4.70 7.37 -19.89
C LEU A 153 5.67 6.21 -19.66
N ASP A 154 6.96 6.36 -19.98
CA ASP A 154 7.98 5.32 -19.76
C ASP A 154 8.16 5.04 -18.26
N VAL A 155 8.18 6.08 -17.42
CA VAL A 155 8.29 5.95 -15.97
C VAL A 155 7.04 5.30 -15.40
N PHE A 156 5.85 5.65 -15.89
CA PHE A 156 4.60 5.04 -15.43
C PHE A 156 4.50 3.55 -15.74
N ILE A 157 5.05 3.10 -16.87
CA ILE A 157 5.15 1.66 -17.17
C ILE A 157 6.14 0.97 -16.24
N ALA A 158 7.28 1.61 -15.95
CA ALA A 158 8.26 1.06 -15.01
C ALA A 158 7.72 0.95 -13.57
N ILE A 159 6.95 1.92 -13.11
CA ILE A 159 6.28 1.94 -11.79
C ILE A 159 5.15 0.92 -11.74
N GLY A 160 4.33 0.88 -12.77
CA GLY A 160 3.11 0.08 -12.84
C GLY A 160 3.21 -1.12 -13.77
N SER A 161 2.41 -1.08 -14.82
CA SER A 161 2.37 -2.10 -15.87
C SER A 161 1.68 -1.59 -17.13
N TRP A 162 1.88 -2.27 -18.24
CA TRP A 162 1.14 -2.01 -19.48
C TRP A 162 -0.38 -2.07 -19.30
N ASN A 163 -0.87 -2.96 -18.39
CA ASN A 163 -2.30 -3.04 -18.11
C ASN A 163 -2.87 -1.74 -17.51
N ASP A 164 -2.06 -0.93 -16.84
CA ASP A 164 -2.54 0.31 -16.23
C ASP A 164 -2.94 1.34 -17.30
N LEU A 165 -2.21 1.41 -18.41
CA LEU A 165 -2.62 2.24 -19.57
C LEU A 165 -3.95 1.75 -20.17
N PHE A 166 -4.15 0.44 -20.27
CA PHE A 166 -5.43 -0.11 -20.73
C PHE A 166 -6.57 0.18 -19.75
N GLU A 167 -6.31 0.19 -18.43
CA GLU A 167 -7.33 0.58 -17.45
C GLU A 167 -7.70 2.06 -17.58
N ILE A 168 -6.73 2.95 -17.80
CA ILE A 168 -7.00 4.37 -18.06
C ILE A 168 -7.91 4.55 -19.29
N LEU A 169 -7.63 3.82 -20.39
CA LEU A 169 -8.48 3.84 -21.57
C LEU A 169 -9.90 3.30 -21.31
N ARG A 170 -10.02 2.25 -20.48
CA ARG A 170 -11.33 1.70 -20.07
C ARG A 170 -12.10 2.70 -19.22
N THR A 171 -11.42 3.35 -18.28
CA THR A 171 -12.01 4.40 -17.44
C THR A 171 -12.55 5.54 -18.28
N ASP A 172 -11.81 6.00 -19.28
CA ASP A 172 -12.26 7.05 -20.19
C ASP A 172 -13.50 6.63 -21.01
N LEU A 173 -13.52 5.40 -21.53
CA LEU A 173 -14.68 4.87 -22.24
C LEU A 173 -15.92 4.71 -21.34
N TYR A 174 -15.70 4.35 -20.09
CA TYR A 174 -16.76 4.20 -19.10
C TYR A 174 -17.39 5.55 -18.73
N TYR A 175 -16.54 6.55 -18.47
CA TYR A 175 -16.96 7.86 -17.97
C TYR A 175 -17.55 8.77 -19.07
N ASN A 176 -16.98 8.71 -20.28
CA ASN A 176 -17.35 9.59 -21.39
C ASN A 176 -18.22 8.93 -22.46
N GLY A 177 -18.54 7.63 -22.30
CA GLY A 177 -19.31 6.85 -23.25
C GLY A 177 -18.62 6.60 -24.59
N LYS A 178 -19.29 5.88 -25.49
CA LYS A 178 -18.73 5.41 -26.78
C LYS A 178 -18.39 6.53 -27.78
N LYS A 179 -18.87 7.76 -27.58
CA LYS A 179 -18.79 8.84 -28.56
C LYS A 179 -17.43 9.53 -28.65
N ARG A 180 -16.47 9.25 -27.75
CA ARG A 180 -15.18 9.98 -27.65
C ARG A 180 -13.94 9.19 -28.01
N LYS A 181 -14.02 8.35 -29.05
CA LYS A 181 -12.87 7.55 -29.56
C LYS A 181 -11.68 8.37 -30.10
N SER A 182 -11.83 9.67 -30.32
CA SER A 182 -10.84 10.55 -30.95
C SER A 182 -10.25 11.61 -30.03
N ASN A 183 -10.39 11.46 -28.69
CA ASN A 183 -9.81 12.42 -27.77
C ASN A 183 -8.28 12.32 -27.70
N PHE A 184 -7.63 13.37 -27.25
CA PHE A 184 -6.17 13.46 -27.10
C PHE A 184 -5.59 12.31 -26.28
N LEU A 185 -6.28 11.92 -25.19
CA LEU A 185 -5.86 10.84 -24.30
C LEU A 185 -5.76 9.51 -25.03
N PHE A 186 -6.84 9.11 -25.74
CA PHE A 186 -6.85 7.88 -26.54
C PHE A 186 -5.73 7.88 -27.57
N LYS A 187 -5.60 8.97 -28.34
CA LYS A 187 -4.54 9.09 -29.33
C LYS A 187 -3.17 8.92 -28.69
N THR A 188 -2.88 9.64 -27.62
CA THR A 188 -1.59 9.62 -26.93
C THR A 188 -1.22 8.22 -26.44
N ILE A 189 -2.14 7.54 -25.73
CA ILE A 189 -1.86 6.20 -25.19
C ILE A 189 -1.74 5.16 -26.31
N ILE A 190 -2.62 5.19 -27.32
CA ILE A 190 -2.60 4.21 -28.41
C ILE A 190 -1.33 4.41 -29.25
N ASP A 191 -0.97 5.65 -29.60
CA ASP A 191 0.25 5.93 -30.38
C ASP A 191 1.50 5.46 -29.62
N TYR A 192 1.53 5.70 -28.30
CA TYR A 192 2.61 5.21 -27.45
C TYR A 192 2.69 3.67 -27.42
N ILE A 193 1.57 2.96 -27.22
CA ILE A 193 1.52 1.51 -27.24
C ILE A 193 2.03 0.97 -28.60
N ILE A 194 1.55 1.52 -29.71
CA ILE A 194 1.97 1.11 -31.06
C ILE A 194 3.46 1.32 -31.24
N ALA A 195 4.00 2.48 -30.91
CA ALA A 195 5.42 2.76 -31.02
C ALA A 195 6.27 1.73 -30.25
N LYS A 196 5.83 1.35 -29.05
CA LYS A 196 6.55 0.37 -28.20
C LYS A 196 6.37 -1.09 -28.66
N THR A 197 5.44 -1.42 -29.56
CA THR A 197 5.35 -2.77 -30.15
C THR A 197 6.53 -3.09 -31.08
N TYR A 198 7.28 -2.09 -31.53
CA TYR A 198 8.51 -2.27 -32.30
C TYR A 198 9.76 -2.44 -31.43
N ASP A 199 9.65 -2.23 -30.12
CA ASP A 199 10.71 -2.48 -29.14
C ASP A 199 10.73 -3.97 -28.74
N LYS A 200 11.81 -4.68 -29.08
CA LYS A 200 11.99 -6.11 -28.81
C LYS A 200 11.89 -6.45 -27.30
N ASN A 201 12.27 -5.51 -26.42
CA ASN A 201 12.25 -5.72 -24.97
C ASN A 201 10.83 -5.52 -24.37
N GLN A 202 9.95 -4.80 -25.06
CA GLN A 202 8.62 -4.44 -24.56
C GLN A 202 7.49 -5.23 -25.23
N VAL A 203 7.68 -5.65 -26.46
CA VAL A 203 6.61 -6.23 -27.29
C VAL A 203 5.94 -7.45 -26.63
N GLU A 204 6.69 -8.33 -26.00
CA GLU A 204 6.14 -9.53 -25.37
C GLU A 204 5.27 -9.18 -24.15
N LEU A 205 5.70 -8.19 -23.34
CA LEU A 205 4.90 -7.66 -22.24
C LEU A 205 3.64 -6.96 -22.74
N ILE A 206 3.74 -6.22 -23.86
CA ILE A 206 2.58 -5.57 -24.48
C ILE A 206 1.59 -6.62 -24.95
N LYS A 207 2.02 -7.63 -25.71
CA LYS A 207 1.16 -8.75 -26.18
C LYS A 207 0.40 -9.41 -25.04
N LYS A 208 1.06 -9.57 -23.88
CA LYS A 208 0.46 -10.10 -22.67
C LYS A 208 -0.82 -9.34 -22.29
N TYR A 209 -0.79 -8.02 -22.30
CA TYR A 209 -1.87 -7.17 -21.79
C TYR A 209 -2.83 -6.65 -22.86
N LEU A 210 -2.51 -6.85 -24.17
CA LEU A 210 -3.39 -6.45 -25.25
C LEU A 210 -4.81 -7.00 -25.03
N PRO A 211 -5.86 -6.17 -25.13
CA PRO A 211 -7.25 -6.63 -24.97
C PRO A 211 -7.67 -7.52 -26.13
N GLN A 212 -8.66 -8.38 -25.88
CA GLN A 212 -9.19 -9.29 -26.91
C GLN A 212 -10.29 -8.62 -27.73
N ILE A 213 -10.32 -8.90 -29.04
CA ILE A 213 -11.47 -8.60 -29.90
C ILE A 213 -12.48 -9.72 -29.71
N LYS A 214 -13.57 -9.43 -28.99
CA LYS A 214 -14.69 -10.36 -28.78
C LYS A 214 -15.87 -10.06 -29.74
N PRO A 215 -16.61 -11.08 -30.20
CA PRO A 215 -17.88 -10.86 -30.89
C PRO A 215 -18.89 -10.17 -29.97
N ALA A 216 -19.85 -9.45 -30.56
CA ALA A 216 -20.86 -8.71 -29.79
C ALA A 216 -21.66 -9.62 -28.82
N SER A 217 -21.97 -10.86 -29.23
CA SER A 217 -22.64 -11.86 -28.40
C SER A 217 -21.86 -12.28 -27.14
N LYS A 218 -20.52 -12.08 -27.11
CA LYS A 218 -19.65 -12.37 -25.96
C LYS A 218 -19.21 -11.11 -25.21
N CYS A 219 -19.82 -9.95 -25.50
CA CYS A 219 -19.52 -8.66 -24.83
C CYS A 219 -20.60 -8.32 -23.78
N SER A 220 -20.93 -9.27 -22.91
CA SER A 220 -21.97 -9.11 -21.87
C SER A 220 -21.62 -8.07 -20.81
N THR A 221 -20.35 -7.84 -20.53
CA THR A 221 -19.91 -6.84 -19.52
C THR A 221 -19.40 -5.58 -20.18
N ILE A 222 -19.56 -4.44 -19.49
CA ILE A 222 -19.01 -3.13 -19.90
C ILE A 222 -17.50 -3.23 -20.16
N ARG A 223 -16.77 -3.96 -19.30
CA ARG A 223 -15.34 -4.21 -19.46
C ARG A 223 -15.00 -4.93 -20.76
N ASN A 224 -15.77 -5.96 -21.14
CA ASN A 224 -15.58 -6.69 -22.39
C ASN A 224 -15.86 -5.81 -23.61
N GLN A 225 -16.88 -4.94 -23.53
CA GLN A 225 -17.19 -3.97 -24.58
C GLN A 225 -16.03 -2.97 -24.76
N ALA A 226 -15.54 -2.37 -23.68
CA ALA A 226 -14.40 -1.46 -23.70
C ALA A 226 -13.15 -2.14 -24.27
N ASN A 227 -12.82 -3.35 -23.80
CA ASN A 227 -11.72 -4.16 -24.33
C ASN A 227 -11.81 -4.35 -25.84
N SER A 228 -12.99 -4.73 -26.34
CA SER A 228 -13.18 -4.96 -27.79
C SER A 228 -13.04 -3.66 -28.59
N ILE A 229 -13.48 -2.53 -28.06
CA ILE A 229 -13.31 -1.21 -28.70
C ILE A 229 -11.82 -0.84 -28.78
N ILE A 230 -11.09 -0.92 -27.68
CA ILE A 230 -9.65 -0.60 -27.62
C ILE A 230 -8.88 -1.52 -28.58
N ALA A 231 -9.13 -2.83 -28.52
CA ALA A 231 -8.48 -3.81 -29.38
C ALA A 231 -8.71 -3.54 -30.89
N LYS A 232 -9.93 -3.16 -31.29
CA LYS A 232 -10.26 -2.82 -32.67
C LYS A 232 -9.53 -1.55 -33.13
N ILE A 233 -9.40 -0.55 -32.27
CA ILE A 233 -8.63 0.68 -32.59
C ILE A 233 -7.15 0.36 -32.77
N ILE A 234 -6.56 -0.44 -31.87
CA ILE A 234 -5.15 -0.84 -31.98
C ILE A 234 -4.95 -1.68 -33.26
N ALA A 235 -5.85 -2.64 -33.52
CA ALA A 235 -5.76 -3.52 -34.70
C ALA A 235 -5.74 -2.75 -36.02
N THR A 236 -6.63 -1.78 -36.19
CA THR A 236 -6.70 -0.98 -37.43
C THR A 236 -5.53 -0.03 -37.61
N ARG A 237 -4.86 0.38 -36.52
CA ARG A 237 -3.68 1.24 -36.58
C ARG A 237 -2.36 0.45 -36.73
N LEU A 238 -2.27 -0.70 -36.05
CA LEU A 238 -1.06 -1.53 -36.09
C LEU A 238 -0.97 -2.35 -37.39
N PHE A 239 -2.13 -2.75 -37.92
CA PHE A 239 -2.26 -3.53 -39.16
C PHE A 239 -3.27 -2.85 -40.10
N PRO A 240 -2.88 -1.72 -40.73
CA PRO A 240 -3.76 -1.01 -41.67
C PRO A 240 -4.15 -1.92 -42.82
N SER A 241 -5.47 -1.98 -43.13
CA SER A 241 -6.03 -2.71 -44.26
C SER A 241 -7.36 -2.08 -44.64
N GLU A 242 -7.73 -2.12 -45.90
CA GLU A 242 -9.05 -1.69 -46.38
C GLU A 242 -10.14 -2.53 -45.73
N ASP A 243 -9.91 -3.85 -45.62
CA ASP A 243 -10.80 -4.75 -44.87
C ASP A 243 -10.42 -4.81 -43.37
N LYS A 244 -11.34 -4.32 -42.55
CA LYS A 244 -11.20 -4.38 -41.08
C LYS A 244 -11.09 -5.81 -40.53
N LYS A 245 -11.66 -6.81 -41.20
CA LYS A 245 -11.58 -8.22 -40.78
C LYS A 245 -10.15 -8.72 -40.88
N THR A 246 -9.41 -8.32 -41.92
CA THR A 246 -8.00 -8.61 -42.11
C THR A 246 -7.14 -7.98 -41.01
N SER A 247 -7.37 -6.69 -40.68
CA SER A 247 -6.70 -6.02 -39.55
C SER A 247 -6.94 -6.76 -38.24
N TYR A 248 -8.16 -7.20 -37.97
CA TYR A 248 -8.51 -7.93 -36.75
C TYR A 248 -7.91 -9.33 -36.70
N ALA A 249 -7.79 -10.02 -37.82
CA ALA A 249 -7.15 -11.32 -37.91
C ALA A 249 -5.63 -11.22 -37.64
N SER A 250 -4.97 -10.24 -38.26
CA SER A 250 -3.55 -9.96 -38.03
C SER A 250 -3.26 -9.59 -36.57
N TYR A 251 -4.11 -8.77 -35.97
CA TYR A 251 -4.02 -8.44 -34.54
C TYR A 251 -4.15 -9.68 -33.62
N ARG A 252 -5.10 -10.59 -33.92
CA ARG A 252 -5.24 -11.81 -33.12
C ARG A 252 -4.02 -12.71 -33.23
N ARG A 253 -3.44 -12.87 -34.43
CA ARG A 253 -2.19 -13.62 -34.63
C ARG A 253 -1.04 -12.97 -33.87
N PHE A 254 -0.88 -11.66 -33.97
CA PHE A 254 0.15 -10.90 -33.24
C PHE A 254 0.02 -11.10 -31.73
N LYS A 255 -1.21 -10.98 -31.17
CA LYS A 255 -1.43 -11.21 -29.73
C LYS A 255 -1.12 -12.64 -29.33
N SER A 256 -1.57 -13.64 -30.11
CA SER A 256 -1.39 -15.07 -29.78
C SER A 256 0.04 -15.56 -29.95
N SER A 257 0.89 -14.85 -30.70
CA SER A 257 2.32 -15.16 -30.82
C SER A 257 3.15 -14.75 -29.60
N GLY A 258 2.53 -14.13 -28.59
CA GLY A 258 3.23 -13.70 -27.37
C GLY A 258 3.66 -14.87 -26.50
N THR A 259 4.89 -14.82 -25.96
CA THR A 259 5.50 -15.88 -25.15
C THR A 259 5.47 -15.57 -23.64
N ALA A 260 5.01 -14.38 -23.24
CA ALA A 260 5.02 -13.92 -21.84
C ALA A 260 4.05 -14.64 -20.87
N HIS A 261 3.28 -15.64 -21.38
CA HIS A 261 2.24 -16.38 -20.62
C HIS A 261 2.36 -17.88 -20.78
N ILE A 262 3.57 -18.41 -20.85
CA ILE A 262 3.77 -19.83 -21.10
C ILE A 262 3.02 -20.72 -20.12
N TRP A 263 3.01 -20.38 -18.84
CA TRP A 263 2.33 -21.19 -17.81
C TRP A 263 0.79 -21.08 -17.89
N GLU A 264 0.22 -19.89 -18.15
CA GLU A 264 -1.24 -19.74 -18.34
C GLU A 264 -1.72 -20.44 -19.62
N GLN A 265 -0.90 -20.46 -20.65
CA GLN A 265 -1.20 -21.19 -21.88
C GLN A 265 -1.19 -22.70 -21.65
N LYS A 266 -0.21 -23.23 -20.91
CA LYS A 266 -0.15 -24.65 -20.53
C LYS A 266 -1.38 -25.08 -19.73
N ILE A 267 -1.77 -24.27 -18.73
CA ILE A 267 -3.02 -24.52 -17.98
C ILE A 267 -4.24 -24.54 -18.90
N SER A 268 -4.37 -23.56 -19.79
CA SER A 268 -5.52 -23.49 -20.72
C SER A 268 -5.57 -24.63 -21.75
N GLN A 269 -4.44 -25.26 -22.01
CA GLN A 269 -4.30 -26.43 -22.89
C GLN A 269 -4.39 -27.77 -22.16
N GLY A 270 -4.56 -27.76 -20.83
CA GLY A 270 -4.57 -28.98 -20.03
C GLY A 270 -3.20 -29.65 -19.85
N LYS A 271 -2.11 -28.92 -20.14
CA LYS A 271 -0.72 -29.42 -20.06
C LYS A 271 -0.14 -29.19 -18.66
N PHE A 272 -0.78 -29.75 -17.65
CA PHE A 272 -0.45 -29.49 -16.25
C PHE A 272 0.93 -30.03 -15.86
N ASN A 273 1.31 -31.21 -16.37
CA ASN A 273 2.61 -31.83 -16.09
C ASN A 273 3.81 -31.10 -16.73
N GLU A 274 3.55 -30.16 -17.64
CA GLU A 274 4.59 -29.33 -18.26
C GLU A 274 4.73 -27.98 -17.53
N LEU A 275 4.07 -27.77 -16.39
CA LEU A 275 4.16 -26.49 -15.65
C LEU A 275 5.53 -26.33 -15.02
N ASP A 276 6.16 -25.20 -15.32
CA ASP A 276 7.34 -24.71 -14.59
C ASP A 276 6.88 -23.72 -13.53
N PHE A 277 6.89 -24.13 -12.29
CA PHE A 277 6.44 -23.32 -11.15
C PHE A 277 7.30 -22.07 -10.93
N SER A 278 8.57 -22.07 -11.38
CA SER A 278 9.47 -20.93 -11.26
C SER A 278 9.01 -19.71 -12.09
N LEU A 279 8.24 -19.95 -13.15
CA LEU A 279 7.71 -18.93 -14.04
C LEU A 279 6.42 -18.30 -13.51
N ILE A 280 5.80 -18.87 -12.48
CA ILE A 280 4.57 -18.36 -11.89
C ILE A 280 4.89 -17.21 -10.95
N ALA A 281 4.28 -16.04 -11.19
CA ALA A 281 4.48 -14.88 -10.32
C ALA A 281 4.01 -15.18 -8.87
N GLY A 282 4.77 -14.71 -7.87
CA GLY A 282 4.57 -15.06 -6.47
C GLY A 282 3.14 -14.92 -5.94
N ARG A 283 2.43 -13.83 -6.26
CA ARG A 283 0.99 -13.68 -5.91
C ARG A 283 0.08 -14.66 -6.64
N ALA A 284 0.39 -14.99 -7.90
CA ALA A 284 -0.37 -15.99 -8.65
C ALA A 284 -0.12 -17.39 -8.09
N LEU A 285 1.13 -17.68 -7.74
CA LEU A 285 1.54 -18.92 -7.08
C LEU A 285 0.80 -19.08 -5.74
N ALA A 286 0.83 -18.07 -4.86
CA ALA A 286 0.12 -18.09 -3.59
C ALA A 286 -1.40 -18.37 -3.75
N LYS A 287 -2.04 -17.80 -4.77
CA LYS A 287 -3.46 -18.07 -5.07
C LYS A 287 -3.69 -19.49 -5.60
N LEU A 288 -2.78 -19.99 -6.41
CA LEU A 288 -2.89 -21.31 -7.03
C LEU A 288 -2.77 -22.41 -5.98
N ILE A 289 -1.79 -22.34 -5.07
CA ILE A 289 -1.59 -23.32 -4.01
C ILE A 289 -2.68 -23.30 -2.93
N ASN A 290 -3.32 -22.15 -2.70
CA ASN A 290 -4.43 -22.03 -1.77
C ASN A 290 -5.80 -22.32 -2.43
N SER A 291 -5.80 -22.72 -3.69
CA SER A 291 -6.96 -23.26 -4.41
C SER A 291 -6.91 -24.80 -4.44
N LYS A 292 -7.96 -25.42 -4.94
CA LYS A 292 -7.98 -26.87 -5.21
C LYS A 292 -7.23 -27.28 -6.49
N PHE A 293 -6.49 -26.35 -7.12
CA PHE A 293 -5.88 -26.60 -8.43
C PHE A 293 -4.86 -27.75 -8.39
N LEU A 294 -3.93 -27.76 -7.42
CA LEU A 294 -2.92 -28.80 -7.33
C LEU A 294 -3.55 -30.17 -7.07
N GLN A 295 -4.54 -30.24 -6.18
CA GLN A 295 -5.29 -31.47 -5.87
C GLN A 295 -6.05 -32.00 -7.08
N ASN A 296 -6.76 -31.13 -7.80
CA ASN A 296 -7.58 -31.52 -8.95
C ASN A 296 -6.76 -32.02 -10.15
N HIS A 297 -5.44 -31.84 -10.13
CA HIS A 297 -4.55 -32.18 -11.24
C HIS A 297 -3.37 -33.05 -10.81
N ASP A 298 -3.42 -33.63 -9.60
CA ASP A 298 -2.41 -34.54 -9.03
C ASP A 298 -0.98 -33.94 -9.06
N LEU A 299 -0.87 -32.64 -8.74
CA LEU A 299 0.38 -31.87 -8.79
C LEU A 299 0.97 -31.59 -7.39
N GLU A 300 0.37 -32.07 -6.32
CA GLU A 300 0.76 -31.73 -4.95
C GLU A 300 2.21 -32.17 -4.65
N ASP A 301 2.57 -33.41 -4.96
CA ASP A 301 3.91 -33.95 -4.70
C ASP A 301 4.97 -33.28 -5.57
N ALA A 302 4.72 -33.11 -6.86
CA ALA A 302 5.64 -32.45 -7.77
C ALA A 302 5.89 -30.99 -7.37
N TYR A 303 4.84 -30.30 -6.91
CA TYR A 303 4.96 -28.95 -6.38
C TYR A 303 5.75 -28.91 -5.07
N TYR A 304 5.45 -29.83 -4.14
CA TYR A 304 6.14 -29.90 -2.86
C TYR A 304 7.65 -30.17 -3.03
N GLU A 305 8.01 -31.12 -3.88
CA GLU A 305 9.41 -31.37 -4.22
C GLU A 305 10.13 -30.15 -4.81
N TRP A 306 9.41 -29.38 -5.65
CA TRP A 306 9.97 -28.18 -6.23
C TRP A 306 10.18 -27.08 -5.17
N ILE A 307 9.16 -26.76 -4.36
CA ILE A 307 9.24 -25.66 -3.38
C ILE A 307 10.23 -25.96 -2.26
N ALA A 308 10.34 -27.22 -1.83
CA ALA A 308 11.29 -27.64 -0.80
C ALA A 308 12.76 -27.40 -1.23
N LYS A 309 13.07 -27.51 -2.51
CA LYS A 309 14.41 -27.25 -3.07
C LYS A 309 14.74 -25.78 -3.22
N GLN A 310 13.75 -24.87 -3.14
CA GLN A 310 14.02 -23.44 -3.27
C GLN A 310 14.62 -22.89 -1.96
N PRO A 311 15.67 -22.06 -2.01
CA PRO A 311 16.13 -21.34 -0.81
C PRO A 311 15.08 -20.35 -0.33
N VAL A 312 14.52 -19.57 -1.23
CA VAL A 312 13.40 -18.64 -1.01
C VAL A 312 12.46 -18.64 -2.21
N ALA A 313 11.23 -18.19 -2.02
CA ALA A 313 10.28 -18.02 -3.11
C ALA A 313 9.93 -16.54 -3.28
N LYS A 314 9.82 -16.10 -4.54
CA LYS A 314 9.47 -14.70 -4.86
C LYS A 314 8.05 -14.39 -4.41
N PHE A 315 7.89 -13.28 -3.70
CA PHE A 315 6.59 -12.72 -3.37
C PHE A 315 6.66 -11.18 -3.44
N THR A 316 5.66 -10.54 -4.02
CA THR A 316 5.57 -9.08 -4.18
C THR A 316 4.25 -8.55 -3.62
N GLY A 317 3.70 -9.24 -2.63
CA GLY A 317 2.50 -8.87 -1.89
C GLY A 317 2.82 -8.29 -0.53
N TYR A 318 1.80 -8.19 0.29
CA TYR A 318 1.90 -7.73 1.67
C TYR A 318 2.05 -8.93 2.61
N PRO A 319 2.71 -8.78 3.77
CA PRO A 319 2.84 -9.88 4.73
C PRO A 319 1.52 -10.58 5.05
N PHE A 320 0.45 -9.81 5.30
CA PHE A 320 -0.86 -10.37 5.63
C PHE A 320 -1.47 -11.25 4.53
N GLU A 321 -1.14 -11.03 3.25
CA GLU A 321 -1.65 -11.87 2.15
C GLU A 321 -1.13 -13.31 2.24
N LEU A 322 0.04 -13.50 2.83
CA LEU A 322 0.61 -14.83 3.08
C LEU A 322 -0.10 -15.54 4.24
N PHE A 323 -0.47 -14.79 5.27
CA PHE A 323 -1.12 -15.34 6.46
C PHE A 323 -2.65 -15.44 6.35
N ALA A 324 -3.27 -14.73 5.41
CA ALA A 324 -4.73 -14.73 5.21
C ALA A 324 -5.37 -16.13 5.11
N PRO A 325 -4.78 -17.14 4.43
CA PRO A 325 -5.31 -18.50 4.39
C PRO A 325 -5.33 -19.17 5.77
N PHE A 326 -4.42 -18.77 6.66
CA PHE A 326 -4.24 -19.33 8.01
C PHE A 326 -5.00 -18.53 9.08
N ASP A 327 -5.65 -17.43 8.73
CA ASP A 327 -6.37 -16.53 9.64
C ASP A 327 -7.62 -17.18 10.27
N ARG A 328 -8.25 -18.13 9.56
CA ARG A 328 -9.44 -18.85 10.04
C ARG A 328 -9.22 -19.61 11.37
N VAL A 329 -7.97 -19.87 11.70
CA VAL A 329 -7.57 -20.50 12.97
C VAL A 329 -7.78 -19.57 14.15
N TYR A 330 -7.83 -18.25 13.92
CA TYR A 330 -7.89 -17.20 14.95
C TYR A 330 -9.29 -16.78 15.35
N LEU A 331 -10.24 -16.79 14.44
CA LEU A 331 -11.60 -16.29 14.66
C LEU A 331 -12.54 -17.31 15.30
N GLN A 332 -12.11 -18.56 15.45
CA GLN A 332 -12.89 -19.59 16.14
C GLN A 332 -12.17 -20.03 17.42
N TYR A 333 -12.86 -19.98 18.52
CA TYR A 333 -12.46 -20.24 19.91
C TYR A 333 -11.69 -21.56 20.21
N ASN A 334 -11.23 -22.29 19.19
CA ASN A 334 -10.48 -23.55 19.32
C ASN A 334 -9.14 -23.50 18.56
N TYR A 335 -8.15 -22.95 19.22
CA TYR A 335 -6.83 -22.59 18.70
C TYR A 335 -5.96 -23.72 18.15
N LEU A 336 -6.17 -24.94 18.52
CA LEU A 336 -5.26 -26.05 18.22
C LEU A 336 -5.82 -27.09 17.25
N GLN A 337 -7.11 -27.10 16.98
CA GLN A 337 -7.72 -28.18 16.19
C GLN A 337 -7.68 -28.00 14.67
N ASN A 338 -7.35 -26.80 14.16
CA ASN A 338 -7.38 -26.53 12.71
C ASN A 338 -6.00 -26.45 12.03
N SER A 339 -4.90 -26.54 12.78
CA SER A 339 -3.55 -26.62 12.20
C SER A 339 -3.33 -27.92 11.39
N GLU A 340 -4.11 -28.97 11.66
CA GLU A 340 -4.05 -30.26 10.96
C GLU A 340 -4.56 -30.23 9.51
N ASN A 341 -5.20 -29.14 9.07
CA ASN A 341 -5.82 -29.06 7.75
C ASN A 341 -4.96 -28.40 6.66
N PHE A 342 -3.76 -27.91 7.01
CA PHE A 342 -2.86 -27.33 6.00
C PHE A 342 -1.90 -28.38 5.46
N LYS A 343 -1.83 -28.40 4.14
CA LYS A 343 -0.91 -29.32 3.44
C LYS A 343 0.54 -28.85 3.59
N PRO A 344 1.52 -29.78 3.66
CA PRO A 344 2.93 -29.43 3.80
C PRO A 344 3.42 -28.42 2.77
N TYR A 345 2.97 -28.52 1.52
CA TYR A 345 3.35 -27.59 0.47
C TYR A 345 2.82 -26.16 0.69
N GLN A 346 1.67 -25.99 1.35
CA GLN A 346 1.12 -24.67 1.69
C GLN A 346 1.98 -23.98 2.75
N ILE A 347 2.36 -24.74 3.77
CA ILE A 347 3.21 -24.28 4.87
C ILE A 347 4.60 -23.91 4.34
N GLU A 348 5.21 -24.78 3.53
CA GLU A 348 6.52 -24.53 2.95
C GLU A 348 6.51 -23.29 2.03
N THR A 349 5.47 -23.13 1.24
CA THR A 349 5.34 -21.94 0.39
C THR A 349 5.22 -20.65 1.21
N LEU A 350 4.42 -20.64 2.29
CA LEU A 350 4.34 -19.51 3.20
C LEU A 350 5.74 -19.16 3.73
N ASN A 351 6.46 -20.15 4.25
CA ASN A 351 7.79 -19.94 4.83
C ASN A 351 8.75 -19.33 3.80
N LYS A 352 8.87 -19.96 2.62
CA LYS A 352 9.79 -19.50 1.55
C LYS A 352 9.42 -18.14 0.98
N GLN A 353 8.12 -17.83 0.84
CA GLN A 353 7.68 -16.54 0.36
C GLN A 353 7.87 -15.44 1.40
N PHE A 354 7.67 -15.74 2.68
CA PHE A 354 7.92 -14.79 3.76
C PHE A 354 9.42 -14.47 3.88
N GLU A 355 10.30 -15.48 3.81
CA GLU A 355 11.74 -15.28 3.77
C GLU A 355 12.16 -14.42 2.57
N GLY A 356 11.58 -14.66 1.39
CA GLY A 356 11.83 -13.86 0.20
C GLY A 356 11.43 -12.38 0.36
N LEU A 357 10.35 -12.09 1.12
CA LEU A 357 9.99 -10.73 1.50
C LEU A 357 11.06 -10.09 2.40
N ILE A 358 11.50 -10.82 3.44
CA ILE A 358 12.52 -10.35 4.39
C ILE A 358 13.85 -10.10 3.67
N GLU A 359 14.33 -11.03 2.86
CA GLU A 359 15.56 -10.86 2.09
C GLU A 359 15.50 -9.66 1.13
N THR A 360 14.35 -9.48 0.47
CA THR A 360 14.16 -8.34 -0.42
C THR A 360 14.24 -7.02 0.36
N ALA A 361 13.63 -6.96 1.53
CA ALA A 361 13.63 -5.74 2.35
C ALA A 361 15.01 -5.42 2.93
N LYS A 362 15.80 -6.44 3.30
CA LYS A 362 17.15 -6.27 3.88
C LYS A 362 18.20 -5.79 2.88
N LYS A 363 17.98 -5.92 1.58
CA LYS A 363 19.02 -5.65 0.55
C LYS A 363 19.62 -4.26 0.59
N ASP A 364 18.88 -3.26 1.01
CA ASP A 364 19.31 -1.86 1.05
C ASP A 364 19.06 -1.17 2.40
N MET A 365 18.66 -1.91 3.43
CA MET A 365 18.64 -1.38 4.80
C MET A 365 20.07 -1.12 5.28
N ASN A 366 20.28 0.04 5.89
CA ASN A 366 21.63 0.57 6.13
C ASN A 366 22.04 0.53 7.60
N ARG A 367 21.11 0.38 8.54
CA ARG A 367 21.37 0.56 9.98
C ARG A 367 20.67 -0.48 10.83
N GLU A 368 21.34 -0.85 11.90
CA GLU A 368 20.70 -1.49 13.04
C GLU A 368 19.73 -0.52 13.67
N THR A 369 18.55 -1.00 14.02
CA THR A 369 17.54 -0.20 14.71
C THR A 369 17.12 -0.90 15.98
N SER A 370 17.02 -0.13 17.03
CA SER A 370 16.54 -0.60 18.33
C SER A 370 15.06 -0.22 18.52
N PHE A 371 14.22 -0.50 17.50
CA PHE A 371 12.78 -0.37 17.66
C PHE A 371 12.17 -1.66 18.23
N ILE A 372 10.99 -1.54 18.83
CA ILE A 372 10.12 -2.66 19.16
C ILE A 372 8.75 -2.48 18.52
N CYS A 373 8.17 -3.58 18.01
CA CYS A 373 6.81 -3.57 17.50
C CYS A 373 5.81 -3.68 18.65
N CYS A 374 4.71 -2.96 18.56
CA CYS A 374 3.63 -2.99 19.51
C CYS A 374 2.30 -3.24 18.78
N ILE A 375 1.63 -4.33 19.09
CA ILE A 375 0.36 -4.75 18.46
C ILE A 375 -0.80 -4.31 19.35
N ASP A 376 -1.74 -3.58 18.74
CA ASP A 376 -3.06 -3.35 19.33
C ASP A 376 -3.88 -4.64 19.25
N THR A 377 -4.35 -5.12 20.40
CA THR A 377 -5.19 -6.32 20.52
C THR A 377 -6.59 -5.99 21.03
N SER A 378 -7.00 -4.73 20.92
CA SER A 378 -8.35 -4.26 21.26
C SER A 378 -9.44 -4.91 20.41
N GLY A 379 -10.69 -4.82 20.85
CA GLY A 379 -11.82 -5.43 20.18
C GLY A 379 -12.06 -4.96 18.75
N SER A 380 -11.79 -3.69 18.47
CA SER A 380 -11.91 -3.10 17.14
C SER A 380 -10.99 -3.77 16.12
N MET A 381 -9.81 -4.23 16.54
CA MET A 381 -8.83 -4.92 15.69
C MET A 381 -9.30 -6.29 15.17
N THR A 382 -10.29 -6.91 15.82
CA THR A 382 -10.88 -8.18 15.31
C THR A 382 -11.78 -7.97 14.11
N ALA A 383 -12.18 -6.73 13.87
CA ALA A 383 -12.98 -6.37 12.71
C ALA A 383 -12.21 -6.51 11.41
N GLN A 384 -12.94 -6.66 10.32
CA GLN A 384 -12.37 -6.69 8.97
C GLN A 384 -11.67 -5.38 8.67
N ALA A 385 -10.39 -5.45 8.28
CA ALA A 385 -9.64 -4.29 7.84
C ALA A 385 -10.27 -3.68 6.58
N ASN A 386 -10.21 -2.35 6.47
CA ASN A 386 -10.85 -1.61 5.39
C ASN A 386 -10.36 -2.08 4.00
N GLY A 387 -11.30 -2.43 3.12
CA GLY A 387 -11.03 -2.93 1.76
C GLY A 387 -10.35 -4.31 1.69
N LEU A 388 -10.24 -5.05 2.80
CA LEU A 388 -9.62 -6.38 2.85
C LEU A 388 -10.61 -7.45 3.28
N LYS A 389 -10.19 -8.73 3.17
CA LYS A 389 -10.94 -9.90 3.62
C LYS A 389 -10.37 -10.51 4.91
N VAL A 390 -9.47 -9.82 5.57
CA VAL A 390 -8.83 -10.23 6.82
C VAL A 390 -9.10 -9.19 7.90
N SER A 391 -8.91 -9.54 9.17
CA SER A 391 -9.04 -8.62 10.29
C SER A 391 -7.87 -7.63 10.36
N SER A 392 -8.07 -6.47 10.99
CA SER A 392 -6.98 -5.55 11.30
C SER A 392 -5.93 -6.22 12.19
N LEU A 393 -6.35 -7.12 13.08
CA LEU A 393 -5.45 -7.91 13.93
C LEU A 393 -4.53 -8.83 13.12
N THR A 394 -5.05 -9.50 12.08
CA THR A 394 -4.22 -10.31 11.16
C THR A 394 -3.18 -9.47 10.44
N VAL A 395 -3.59 -8.28 9.98
CA VAL A 395 -2.66 -7.33 9.38
C VAL A 395 -1.58 -6.94 10.39
N ALA A 396 -1.97 -6.48 11.57
CA ALA A 396 -1.06 -6.01 12.62
C ALA A 396 -0.05 -7.09 13.02
N ARG A 397 -0.54 -8.31 13.26
CA ARG A 397 0.30 -9.44 13.65
C ARG A 397 1.30 -9.85 12.57
N SER A 398 0.85 -9.93 11.33
CA SER A 398 1.74 -10.27 10.20
C SER A 398 2.80 -9.20 9.96
N MET A 399 2.45 -7.94 10.12
CA MET A 399 3.39 -6.82 10.03
C MET A 399 4.37 -6.80 11.20
N ALA A 400 3.92 -7.06 12.43
CA ALA A 400 4.81 -7.14 13.58
C ALA A 400 5.81 -8.29 13.44
N LEU A 401 5.39 -9.47 12.94
CA LEU A 401 6.31 -10.56 12.63
C LEU A 401 7.32 -10.15 11.55
N TYR A 402 6.86 -9.48 10.50
CA TYR A 402 7.72 -8.98 9.44
C TYR A 402 8.75 -7.95 9.97
N PHE A 403 8.32 -6.95 10.73
CA PHE A 403 9.20 -5.94 11.30
C PHE A 403 10.21 -6.57 12.27
N SER A 404 9.77 -7.46 13.17
CA SER A 404 10.65 -8.11 14.14
C SER A 404 11.74 -8.97 13.49
N LYS A 405 11.54 -9.44 12.24
CA LYS A 405 12.57 -10.15 11.45
C LYS A 405 13.48 -9.20 10.66
N LEU A 406 13.07 -7.97 10.45
CA LEU A 406 13.90 -6.92 9.83
C LEU A 406 14.76 -6.19 10.86
N LEU A 407 14.22 -5.98 12.06
CA LEU A 407 14.92 -5.32 13.14
C LEU A 407 16.08 -6.18 13.63
N THR A 408 17.13 -5.51 14.08
CA THR A 408 18.35 -6.12 14.60
C THR A 408 18.57 -5.69 16.06
N GLY A 409 19.55 -6.28 16.72
CA GLY A 409 19.86 -5.95 18.11
C GLY A 409 19.01 -6.66 19.16
N LYS A 410 18.92 -6.12 20.36
CA LYS A 410 18.32 -6.77 21.55
C LYS A 410 16.81 -7.06 21.41
N PHE A 411 16.10 -6.29 20.58
CA PHE A 411 14.65 -6.42 20.38
C PHE A 411 14.27 -7.17 19.10
N ALA A 412 15.25 -7.73 18.38
CA ALA A 412 14.97 -8.63 17.28
C ALA A 412 14.14 -9.83 17.77
N ASN A 413 13.18 -10.27 16.97
CA ASN A 413 12.31 -11.39 17.28
C ASN A 413 11.39 -11.20 18.51
N THR A 414 11.18 -9.96 18.96
CA THR A 414 10.29 -9.62 20.08
C THR A 414 9.20 -8.64 19.65
N PHE A 415 8.15 -8.54 20.44
CA PHE A 415 7.08 -7.55 20.25
C PHE A 415 6.35 -7.29 21.57
N LEU A 416 5.68 -6.14 21.64
CA LEU A 416 4.71 -5.82 22.66
C LEU A 416 3.30 -6.06 22.11
N GLU A 417 2.37 -6.37 22.98
CA GLU A 417 0.95 -6.30 22.71
C GLU A 417 0.25 -5.51 23.82
N PHE A 418 -0.78 -4.78 23.46
CA PHE A 418 -1.57 -4.05 24.42
C PHE A 418 -3.06 -4.12 24.12
N ASP A 419 -3.83 -4.19 25.19
CA ASP A 419 -5.25 -3.89 25.23
C ASP A 419 -5.52 -3.02 26.48
N ARG A 420 -5.92 -3.61 27.58
CA ARG A 420 -5.99 -2.97 28.89
C ARG A 420 -4.62 -2.85 29.57
N GLN A 421 -3.73 -3.79 29.28
CA GLN A 421 -2.38 -3.91 29.82
C GLN A 421 -1.38 -4.21 28.70
N CYS A 422 -0.12 -3.86 28.91
CA CYS A 422 0.96 -4.18 27.99
C CYS A 422 1.68 -5.46 28.42
N ASN A 423 1.83 -6.39 27.46
CA ASN A 423 2.61 -7.61 27.60
C ASN A 423 3.80 -7.64 26.64
N PHE A 424 4.92 -8.15 27.13
CA PHE A 424 6.11 -8.39 26.31
C PHE A 424 6.13 -9.84 25.82
N ASN A 425 6.35 -10.04 24.54
CA ASN A 425 6.30 -11.33 23.87
C ASN A 425 7.54 -11.57 23.00
N VAL A 426 7.86 -12.85 22.82
CA VAL A 426 8.92 -13.34 21.93
C VAL A 426 8.29 -14.28 20.91
N TRP A 427 8.64 -14.14 19.65
CA TRP A 427 8.24 -15.08 18.61
C TRP A 427 8.92 -16.44 18.86
N GLN A 428 8.12 -17.48 19.08
CA GLN A 428 8.61 -18.78 19.58
C GLN A 428 9.00 -19.77 18.47
N GLY A 429 8.58 -19.50 17.21
CA GLY A 429 8.84 -20.41 16.09
C GLY A 429 10.15 -20.12 15.36
N GLN A 430 10.67 -21.12 14.66
CA GLN A 430 11.82 -21.00 13.77
C GLN A 430 11.40 -20.50 12.36
N THR A 431 10.21 -20.90 11.90
CA THR A 431 9.66 -20.53 10.59
C THR A 431 8.52 -19.52 10.71
N ALA A 432 8.12 -18.90 9.61
CA ALA A 432 6.99 -17.98 9.59
C ALA A 432 5.70 -18.64 10.09
N TYR A 433 5.43 -19.86 9.63
CA TYR A 433 4.26 -20.63 10.05
C TYR A 433 4.31 -21.00 11.54
N GLN A 434 5.46 -21.47 12.03
CA GLN A 434 5.62 -21.79 13.45
C GLN A 434 5.42 -20.56 14.33
N ASN A 435 6.00 -19.41 13.98
CA ASN A 435 5.78 -18.17 14.70
C ASN A 435 4.28 -17.80 14.73
N TRP A 436 3.57 -18.01 13.60
CA TRP A 436 2.14 -17.72 13.52
C TRP A 436 1.28 -18.61 14.42
N VAL A 437 1.59 -19.89 14.55
CA VAL A 437 0.79 -20.84 15.35
C VAL A 437 1.24 -20.95 16.81
N GLN A 438 2.53 -20.82 17.09
CA GLN A 438 3.11 -21.08 18.43
C GLN A 438 3.18 -19.84 19.31
N THR A 439 3.01 -18.65 18.75
CA THR A 439 3.03 -17.40 19.52
C THR A 439 1.61 -16.85 19.61
N PRO A 440 0.81 -17.27 20.61
CA PRO A 440 -0.55 -16.75 20.80
C PRO A 440 -0.50 -15.28 21.19
N ILE A 441 -1.53 -14.53 20.83
CA ILE A 441 -1.81 -13.22 21.39
C ILE A 441 -2.52 -13.43 22.72
N SER A 442 -2.00 -12.84 23.79
CA SER A 442 -2.52 -13.03 25.15
C SER A 442 -3.59 -12.01 25.52
N GLY A 443 -3.59 -10.84 24.87
CA GLY A 443 -4.61 -9.79 25.04
C GLY A 443 -5.88 -10.10 24.24
N TRP A 444 -7.07 -9.88 24.83
CA TRP A 444 -8.33 -10.08 24.14
C TRP A 444 -9.32 -8.96 24.43
N CYS A 445 -9.47 -8.08 23.44
CA CYS A 445 -10.69 -7.30 23.21
C CYS A 445 -11.19 -6.46 24.38
N ARG A 446 -10.34 -6.07 25.35
CA ARG A 446 -10.81 -5.43 26.58
C ARG A 446 -10.83 -3.91 26.47
N ASP A 447 -9.81 -3.31 25.86
CA ASP A 447 -9.61 -1.87 25.89
C ASP A 447 -8.54 -1.43 24.85
N THR A 448 -8.34 -0.11 24.66
CA THR A 448 -7.28 0.43 23.78
C THR A 448 -6.37 1.37 24.56
N ASN A 449 -5.82 0.86 25.67
CA ASN A 449 -4.98 1.63 26.59
C ASN A 449 -3.50 1.63 26.15
N PHE A 450 -3.14 2.49 25.18
CA PHE A 450 -1.74 2.61 24.74
C PHE A 450 -0.81 3.13 25.85
N MET A 451 -1.33 3.87 26.85
CA MET A 451 -0.51 4.32 27.98
C MET A 451 0.05 3.17 28.82
N SER A 452 -0.60 1.99 28.80
CA SER A 452 -0.06 0.80 29.48
C SER A 452 1.32 0.39 28.95
N VAL A 453 1.65 0.77 27.71
CA VAL A 453 2.99 0.57 27.13
C VAL A 453 3.99 1.50 27.79
N ALA A 454 3.64 2.78 27.99
CA ALA A 454 4.49 3.73 28.74
C ALA A 454 4.72 3.27 30.18
N ASP A 455 3.64 2.83 30.86
CA ASP A 455 3.69 2.31 32.23
C ASP A 455 4.67 1.13 32.33
N LYS A 456 4.68 0.25 31.31
CA LYS A 456 5.60 -0.89 31.26
C LYS A 456 7.06 -0.47 31.15
N PHE A 457 7.36 0.54 30.37
CA PHE A 457 8.72 1.10 30.26
C PHE A 457 9.15 1.75 31.58
N VAL A 458 8.26 2.54 32.20
CA VAL A 458 8.52 3.17 33.49
C VAL A 458 8.73 2.12 34.59
N GLU A 459 7.92 1.06 34.64
CA GLU A 459 8.09 -0.07 35.57
C GLU A 459 9.50 -0.70 35.44
N LEU A 460 9.97 -0.93 34.21
CA LEU A 460 11.29 -1.50 33.96
C LEU A 460 12.39 -0.52 34.39
N LYS A 461 12.24 0.78 34.10
CA LYS A 461 13.19 1.80 34.52
C LYS A 461 13.29 1.90 36.06
N GLN A 462 12.15 1.80 36.76
CA GLN A 462 12.11 1.76 38.25
C GLN A 462 12.79 0.52 38.82
N LYS A 463 12.84 -0.59 38.08
CA LYS A 463 13.59 -1.80 38.44
C LYS A 463 15.10 -1.66 38.25
N GLY A 464 15.58 -0.52 37.76
CA GLY A 464 16.99 -0.18 37.64
C GLY A 464 17.63 -0.56 36.31
N TYR A 465 16.87 -0.89 35.27
CA TYR A 465 17.42 -1.13 33.94
C TYR A 465 18.03 0.16 33.36
N ASP A 466 19.19 0.04 32.70
CA ASP A 466 19.86 1.15 32.05
C ASP A 466 19.14 1.60 30.78
N GLU A 467 19.24 2.88 30.42
CA GLU A 467 18.58 3.43 29.22
C GLU A 467 19.05 2.76 27.92
N SER A 468 20.30 2.31 27.86
CA SER A 468 20.87 1.58 26.72
C SER A 468 20.24 0.20 26.51
N GLU A 469 19.47 -0.30 27.49
CA GLU A 469 18.75 -1.57 27.41
C GLU A 469 17.34 -1.42 26.83
N PHE A 470 16.84 -0.19 26.72
CA PHE A 470 15.52 0.10 26.16
C PHE A 470 15.57 0.28 24.64
N PRO A 471 14.46 0.01 23.94
CA PRO A 471 14.34 0.37 22.54
C PRO A 471 14.35 1.89 22.37
N THR A 472 14.86 2.35 21.24
CA THR A 472 14.89 3.78 20.89
C THR A 472 13.60 4.27 20.22
N GLY A 473 12.62 3.40 20.07
CA GLY A 473 11.31 3.74 19.53
C GLY A 473 10.34 2.56 19.45
N ILE A 474 9.09 2.87 19.21
CA ILE A 474 8.00 1.93 19.10
C ILE A 474 7.32 2.06 17.73
N ILE A 475 7.07 0.94 17.08
CA ILE A 475 6.17 0.85 15.92
C ILE A 475 4.84 0.31 16.42
N CYS A 476 3.91 1.21 16.70
CA CYS A 476 2.55 0.87 17.11
C CYS A 476 1.70 0.51 15.89
N ILE A 477 1.15 -0.68 15.84
CA ILE A 477 0.29 -1.17 14.76
C ILE A 477 -1.14 -1.28 15.31
N SER A 478 -1.98 -0.32 14.94
CA SER A 478 -3.31 -0.09 15.52
C SER A 478 -4.27 0.51 14.49
N ASP A 479 -5.57 0.43 14.72
CA ASP A 479 -6.57 1.23 14.02
C ASP A 479 -6.67 2.68 14.55
N GLY A 480 -5.83 3.01 15.53
CA GLY A 480 -5.68 4.35 16.08
C GLY A 480 -6.81 4.81 17.01
N GLU A 481 -7.73 3.94 17.41
CA GLU A 481 -8.85 4.30 18.29
C GLU A 481 -8.46 4.20 19.78
N PHE A 482 -7.41 4.94 20.17
CA PHE A 482 -6.87 4.94 21.53
C PHE A 482 -7.86 5.53 22.53
N ASN A 483 -7.80 5.04 23.77
CA ASN A 483 -8.54 5.59 24.91
C ASN A 483 -8.06 7.01 25.23
N ARG A 484 -8.97 7.80 25.76
CA ARG A 484 -8.63 9.12 26.28
C ARG A 484 -7.77 9.00 27.53
N TYR A 485 -6.61 9.66 27.52
CA TYR A 485 -5.74 9.79 28.67
C TYR A 485 -5.67 11.23 29.20
N SER A 486 -5.55 12.20 28.29
CA SER A 486 -5.51 13.63 28.61
C SER A 486 -6.68 14.37 27.98
N HIS A 487 -6.95 15.59 28.46
CA HIS A 487 -7.96 16.48 27.91
C HIS A 487 -7.44 17.39 26.79
N ASP A 488 -6.11 17.62 26.76
CA ASP A 488 -5.45 18.63 25.93
C ASP A 488 -4.28 18.10 25.10
N LYS A 489 -3.94 16.81 25.27
CA LYS A 489 -2.82 16.17 24.58
C LYS A 489 -3.24 14.85 23.93
N SER A 490 -2.65 14.54 22.79
CA SER A 490 -2.77 13.23 22.18
C SER A 490 -2.12 12.15 23.05
N VAL A 491 -2.43 10.88 22.77
CA VAL A 491 -1.86 9.77 23.53
C VAL A 491 -0.34 9.66 23.32
N PHE A 492 0.16 10.02 22.14
CA PHE A 492 1.61 10.01 21.86
C PHE A 492 2.34 11.13 22.61
N GLU A 493 1.75 12.33 22.71
CA GLU A 493 2.29 13.42 23.51
C GLU A 493 2.32 13.04 25.00
N SER A 494 1.23 12.45 25.50
CA SER A 494 1.11 11.96 26.88
C SER A 494 2.11 10.84 27.18
N PHE A 495 2.38 9.97 26.21
CA PHE A 495 3.38 8.90 26.33
C PHE A 495 4.77 9.43 26.62
N LEU A 496 5.24 10.43 25.87
CA LEU A 496 6.54 11.04 26.13
C LEU A 496 6.56 11.84 27.42
N ASP A 497 5.46 12.46 27.80
CA ASP A 497 5.35 13.14 29.11
C ASP A 497 5.53 12.16 30.28
N ALA A 498 5.02 10.92 30.16
CA ALA A 498 5.21 9.88 31.16
C ALA A 498 6.68 9.44 31.31
N PHE A 499 7.50 9.58 30.26
CA PHE A 499 8.92 9.23 30.29
C PHE A 499 9.79 10.28 30.97
N ARG A 500 9.44 11.57 30.86
CA ARG A 500 10.28 12.70 31.35
C ARG A 500 10.76 12.59 32.80
N PRO A 501 9.96 12.09 33.78
CA PRO A 501 10.46 11.93 35.14
C PRO A 501 11.48 10.81 35.35
N TRP A 502 11.56 9.85 34.42
CA TRP A 502 12.27 8.59 34.60
C TRP A 502 13.47 8.40 33.67
N PHE A 503 13.42 9.00 32.49
CA PHE A 503 14.45 8.88 31.46
C PHE A 503 15.18 10.21 31.28
N SER A 504 16.42 10.15 30.79
CA SER A 504 17.19 11.35 30.47
C SER A 504 16.48 12.17 29.37
N LYS A 505 16.73 13.48 29.39
CA LYS A 505 16.20 14.38 28.36
C LYS A 505 16.61 13.92 26.96
N GLU A 506 17.88 13.48 26.80
CA GLU A 506 18.40 12.98 25.53
C GLU A 506 17.63 11.75 25.04
N PHE A 507 17.32 10.79 25.93
CA PHE A 507 16.54 9.62 25.60
C PHE A 507 15.13 10.02 25.14
N VAL A 508 14.42 10.87 25.90
CA VAL A 508 13.05 11.29 25.57
C VAL A 508 13.00 12.09 24.26
N ASP A 509 13.95 13.02 24.06
CA ASP A 509 14.00 13.86 22.86
C ASP A 509 14.35 13.07 21.59
N ASN A 510 14.94 11.88 21.72
CA ASN A 510 15.27 11.00 20.58
C ASN A 510 14.35 9.79 20.43
N PHE A 511 13.43 9.56 21.38
CA PHE A 511 12.53 8.41 21.35
C PHE A 511 11.47 8.55 20.24
N LYS A 512 11.36 7.55 19.38
CA LYS A 512 10.52 7.58 18.18
C LYS A 512 9.21 6.84 18.39
N LEU A 513 8.09 7.49 18.10
CA LEU A 513 6.76 6.91 18.08
C LEU A 513 6.23 6.86 16.65
N VAL A 514 5.95 5.66 16.18
CA VAL A 514 5.49 5.39 14.81
C VAL A 514 4.11 4.76 14.89
N LEU A 515 3.12 5.39 14.28
CA LEU A 515 1.80 4.78 14.06
C LEU A 515 1.77 4.12 12.69
N SER A 516 1.59 2.80 12.66
CA SER A 516 1.26 2.03 11.47
C SER A 516 -0.25 1.80 11.46
N ASP A 517 -0.95 2.58 10.65
CA ASP A 517 -2.42 2.63 10.64
C ASP A 517 -3.04 1.42 9.94
N CYS A 518 -3.91 0.69 10.65
CA CYS A 518 -4.64 -0.49 10.18
C CYS A 518 -6.16 -0.30 10.36
N PRO A 519 -6.80 0.65 9.65
CA PRO A 519 -8.20 1.00 9.89
C PRO A 519 -9.14 -0.17 9.61
N ASN A 520 -10.16 -0.31 10.46
CA ASN A 520 -11.20 -1.30 10.28
C ASN A 520 -12.47 -0.71 9.62
N LYS A 521 -13.33 -1.58 9.07
CA LYS A 521 -14.51 -1.17 8.31
C LYS A 521 -15.69 -0.66 9.16
N TYR A 522 -15.68 -0.84 10.47
CA TYR A 522 -16.82 -0.45 11.30
C TYR A 522 -16.90 1.05 11.54
N TYR A 523 -15.77 1.75 11.48
CA TYR A 523 -15.73 3.21 11.61
C TYR A 523 -16.04 3.95 10.30
N ARG A 524 -17.01 3.46 9.52
CA ARG A 524 -17.44 4.02 8.23
C ARG A 524 -17.96 5.47 8.29
N GLY A 525 -18.22 6.02 9.46
CA GLY A 525 -18.77 7.36 9.60
C GLY A 525 -17.75 8.49 9.35
N ASP A 526 -16.48 8.26 9.64
CA ASP A 526 -15.40 9.25 9.48
C ASP A 526 -14.11 8.57 9.02
N LEU A 527 -13.96 8.43 7.68
CA LEU A 527 -12.77 7.87 7.04
C LEU A 527 -11.62 8.89 6.90
N ARG A 528 -11.77 10.09 7.48
CA ARG A 528 -10.68 11.07 7.46
C ARG A 528 -9.55 10.59 8.35
N PRO A 529 -8.30 10.74 7.92
CA PRO A 529 -7.16 10.44 8.77
C PRO A 529 -7.20 11.33 10.02
N LYS A 530 -6.82 10.76 11.16
CA LYS A 530 -6.68 11.46 12.43
C LYS A 530 -5.24 11.30 12.89
N PHE A 531 -4.61 12.40 13.24
CA PHE A 531 -3.18 12.46 13.52
C PHE A 531 -2.92 12.57 15.02
N GLU A 532 -1.86 11.90 15.47
CA GLU A 532 -1.37 12.01 16.84
C GLU A 532 -0.51 13.26 17.05
N SER A 533 -0.09 13.93 15.98
CA SER A 533 0.72 15.14 16.03
C SER A 533 0.70 15.88 14.69
N LEU A 534 1.17 17.12 14.68
CA LEU A 534 1.40 17.89 13.47
C LEU A 534 2.61 17.37 12.68
N ALA A 535 2.68 17.70 11.39
CA ALA A 535 3.66 17.15 10.44
C ALA A 535 5.12 17.47 10.79
N ASP A 536 5.36 18.63 11.37
CA ASP A 536 6.68 19.16 11.72
C ASP A 536 7.17 18.75 13.13
N ARG A 537 6.36 17.98 13.89
CA ARG A 537 6.73 17.56 15.23
C ARG A 537 7.79 16.46 15.19
N PRO A 538 8.93 16.64 15.91
CA PRO A 538 9.98 15.63 15.93
C PRO A 538 9.52 14.30 16.53
N ASN A 539 10.03 13.20 15.98
CA ASN A 539 9.89 11.83 16.48
C ASN A 539 8.48 11.23 16.47
N PHE A 540 7.50 11.90 15.87
CA PHE A 540 6.18 11.32 15.60
C PHE A 540 6.05 11.01 14.12
N TYR A 541 5.75 9.75 13.78
CA TYR A 541 5.71 9.30 12.40
C TYR A 541 4.43 8.55 12.09
N TYR A 542 3.98 8.66 10.85
CA TYR A 542 2.83 7.96 10.33
C TYR A 542 3.28 7.03 9.20
N MET A 543 2.95 5.75 9.32
CA MET A 543 3.11 4.78 8.25
C MET A 543 1.73 4.48 7.69
N SER A 544 1.47 4.96 6.49
CA SER A 544 0.18 4.76 5.87
C SER A 544 0.13 3.47 5.09
N GLY A 545 -1.06 2.88 5.07
CA GLY A 545 -1.32 1.65 4.35
C GLY A 545 -0.73 0.42 5.02
N LEU A 546 -0.86 -0.71 4.33
CA LEU A 546 -0.52 -2.03 4.85
C LEU A 546 0.80 -2.56 4.30
N ASP A 547 1.53 -1.72 3.56
CA ASP A 547 2.88 -2.04 3.08
C ASP A 547 3.90 -1.58 4.13
N PRO A 548 4.72 -2.50 4.63
CA PRO A 548 5.74 -2.19 5.63
C PRO A 548 6.95 -1.40 5.08
N ALA A 549 6.82 -0.80 3.90
CA ALA A 549 7.90 -0.05 3.26
C ALA A 549 8.48 1.08 4.13
N GLY A 550 7.64 1.69 4.99
CA GLY A 550 8.03 2.85 5.80
C GLY A 550 9.18 2.61 6.76
N ILE A 551 9.34 1.38 7.27
CA ILE A 551 10.44 1.07 8.23
C ILE A 551 11.82 1.31 7.61
N ALA A 552 12.00 1.00 6.33
CA ALA A 552 13.27 1.22 5.66
C ALA A 552 13.64 2.71 5.57
N PHE A 553 12.64 3.59 5.41
CA PHE A 553 12.89 5.03 5.41
C PHE A 553 13.22 5.55 6.82
N LEU A 554 12.60 5.00 7.87
CA LEU A 554 12.94 5.32 9.26
C LEU A 554 14.35 4.90 9.65
N THR A 555 14.85 3.81 9.06
CA THR A 555 16.20 3.30 9.35
C THR A 555 17.28 3.90 8.45
N GLY A 556 16.88 4.62 7.43
CA GLY A 556 17.73 5.03 6.32
C GLY A 556 18.00 3.89 5.34
N THR A 557 18.15 4.22 4.08
CA THR A 557 18.55 3.29 3.03
C THR A 557 19.96 3.62 2.54
N LYS A 558 20.58 2.71 1.79
CA LYS A 558 21.87 2.99 1.14
C LYS A 558 21.83 4.22 0.22
N TYR A 559 20.64 4.55 -0.29
CA TYR A 559 20.39 5.64 -1.24
C TYR A 559 19.87 6.92 -0.55
N SER A 560 19.31 6.80 0.64
CA SER A 560 18.87 7.92 1.49
C SER A 560 19.36 7.67 2.92
N PRO A 561 20.63 7.99 3.22
CA PRO A 561 21.24 7.65 4.51
C PRO A 561 20.79 8.55 5.67
N SER A 562 20.16 9.69 5.40
CA SER A 562 19.62 10.56 6.45
C SER A 562 18.41 9.92 7.12
N VAL A 563 18.39 9.92 8.44
CA VAL A 563 17.24 9.46 9.21
C VAL A 563 16.25 10.61 9.33
N PRO A 564 15.01 10.46 8.88
CA PRO A 564 13.97 11.46 9.06
C PRO A 564 13.77 11.81 10.54
N LYS A 565 13.54 13.08 10.85
CA LYS A 565 13.26 13.57 12.20
C LYS A 565 11.78 13.83 12.43
N THR A 566 11.03 14.06 11.36
CA THR A 566 9.60 14.37 11.41
C THR A 566 8.80 13.48 10.45
N ALA A 567 7.47 13.47 10.60
CA ALA A 567 6.58 12.78 9.68
C ALA A 567 6.67 13.35 8.26
N GLU A 568 6.86 14.66 8.12
CA GLU A 568 7.06 15.31 6.82
C GLU A 568 8.34 14.85 6.13
N GLU A 569 9.46 14.80 6.87
CA GLU A 569 10.73 14.29 6.33
C GLU A 569 10.65 12.80 5.95
N LEU A 570 9.90 11.99 6.72
CA LEU A 570 9.63 10.59 6.37
C LEU A 570 8.85 10.48 5.04
N PHE A 571 7.85 11.32 4.87
CA PHE A 571 7.07 11.40 3.63
C PHE A 571 7.96 11.82 2.45
N GLU A 572 8.80 12.84 2.62
CA GLU A 572 9.76 13.28 1.60
C GLU A 572 10.73 12.15 1.24
N ALA A 573 11.28 11.44 2.22
CA ALA A 573 12.15 10.29 2.00
C ALA A 573 11.45 9.16 1.22
N ALA A 574 10.16 8.93 1.46
CA ALA A 574 9.37 7.96 0.71
C ALA A 574 9.25 8.34 -0.78
N LEU A 575 9.25 9.63 -1.12
CA LEU A 575 9.22 10.11 -2.50
C LEU A 575 10.62 10.26 -3.12
N ASP A 576 11.70 10.23 -2.34
CA ASP A 576 13.08 10.40 -2.80
C ASP A 576 13.69 9.13 -3.41
N GLN A 577 12.88 8.25 -3.97
CA GLN A 577 13.30 7.04 -4.67
C GLN A 577 13.64 7.36 -6.14
N GLU A 578 14.73 6.78 -6.66
CA GLU A 578 15.26 7.08 -8.02
C GLU A 578 14.19 6.97 -9.11
N LEU A 579 13.33 5.93 -9.05
CA LEU A 579 12.28 5.75 -10.05
C LEU A 579 11.19 6.84 -9.94
N ILE A 580 10.93 7.34 -8.72
CA ILE A 580 9.98 8.45 -8.51
C ILE A 580 10.61 9.77 -8.92
N LYS A 581 11.90 9.99 -8.62
CA LYS A 581 12.65 11.18 -9.04
C LYS A 581 12.75 11.31 -10.57
N ALA A 582 12.71 10.21 -11.29
CA ALA A 582 12.65 10.21 -12.75
C ALA A 582 11.38 10.89 -13.33
N ILE A 583 10.35 11.12 -12.52
CA ILE A 583 9.15 11.87 -12.88
C ILE A 583 9.48 13.37 -13.01
N LYS A 584 9.14 13.94 -14.17
CA LYS A 584 9.47 15.33 -14.56
C LYS A 584 8.24 16.14 -14.92
#